data_41a4de96fad34f8daa70f575ad4a4ac2
#
_entry.id   41a4de96fad34f8daa70f575ad4a4ac2
#
_cell.length_a   1.000
_cell.length_b   1.000
_cell.length_c   1.000
_cell.angle_alpha   90.00
_cell.angle_beta   90.00
_cell.angle_gamma   90.00
#
_symmetry.space_group_name_H-M   'P 1'
#
loop_
_entity.id
_entity.type
_entity.pdbx_description
1 polymer ?
#
loop_
_entity_poly.entity_id
_entity_poly.type
_entity_poly.pdbx_seq_one_letter_code
_entity_poly.pdbx_strand_id
1 'polypeptide(L)'
;MPEQQKNETTYLFVTVGSRTKDGGHVTRVSTKAEYEGMALARVGDIVTYDDGSEASIIDGAGFAAAWEDKPLALVGSRLSNGDTITETLQDGFGISVREGELIPGLFDPAYTLPPIVETDEGTANA
;
A
#
# COMPACT_ATOMS: atom_id res chain seq x y z
N MET A 1 -5.47 -12.62 -30.97
CA MET A 1 -6.27 -11.93 -30.77
C MET A 1 -6.37 -11.36 -29.51
N PRO A 2 -6.60 -10.30 -29.48
CA PRO A 2 -6.61 -9.58 -28.27
C PRO A 2 -7.58 -10.08 -27.27
N GLU A 3 -8.54 -10.77 -27.69
CA GLU A 3 -9.47 -11.23 -26.71
C GLU A 3 -8.84 -12.15 -25.76
N GLN A 4 -7.66 -12.59 -26.02
CA GLN A 4 -7.01 -13.46 -25.07
C GLN A 4 -6.38 -12.70 -23.94
N GLN A 5 -6.28 -11.41 -24.07
CA GLN A 5 -5.65 -10.65 -23.03
C GLN A 5 -6.56 -10.53 -21.85
N LYS A 6 -6.00 -10.74 -20.69
CA LYS A 6 -6.72 -10.45 -19.46
C LYS A 6 -6.52 -9.00 -19.15
N ASN A 7 -7.55 -8.36 -18.69
CA ASN A 7 -7.42 -7.00 -18.21
C ASN A 7 -6.62 -7.00 -16.91
N GLU A 8 -5.70 -6.11 -16.83
CA GLU A 8 -4.90 -5.93 -15.63
C GLU A 8 -5.02 -4.51 -15.15
N THR A 9 -5.06 -4.31 -13.85
CA THR A 9 -4.98 -2.99 -13.25
C THR A 9 -3.69 -2.90 -12.47
N THR A 10 -2.93 -1.86 -12.71
CA THR A 10 -1.70 -1.63 -11.97
C THR A 10 -1.96 -0.59 -10.91
N TYR A 11 -1.55 -0.92 -9.69
CA TYR A 11 -1.64 -0.01 -8.57
C TYR A 11 -0.21 0.32 -8.15
N LEU A 12 0.15 1.59 -8.26
CA LEU A 12 1.51 2.01 -7.95
C LEU A 12 1.68 2.19 -6.45
N PHE A 13 2.89 1.90 -5.95
CA PHE A 13 3.18 2.10 -4.54
C PHE A 13 3.29 3.58 -4.22
N VAL A 14 2.86 3.92 -3.02
CA VAL A 14 2.83 5.28 -2.52
C VAL A 14 4.17 5.62 -1.88
N THR A 15 4.69 6.79 -2.18
CA THR A 15 5.93 7.29 -1.60
C THR A 15 5.63 8.46 -0.69
N VAL A 16 6.62 8.85 0.11
CA VAL A 16 6.55 10.12 0.81
C VAL A 16 6.32 11.22 -0.24
N GLY A 17 5.47 12.17 0.05
CA GLY A 17 5.11 13.23 -0.90
C GLY A 17 3.95 12.93 -1.81
N SER A 18 3.47 11.70 -1.84
CA SER A 18 2.31 11.33 -2.64
C SER A 18 1.09 12.13 -2.21
N ARG A 19 0.16 12.38 -3.14
CA ARG A 19 -0.93 13.33 -2.90
C ARG A 19 -2.27 12.66 -2.82
N THR A 20 -3.20 13.32 -2.14
CA THR A 20 -4.57 12.82 -1.97
C THR A 20 -5.56 13.69 -2.73
N LYS A 21 -6.77 13.16 -2.87
CA LYS A 21 -7.84 13.86 -3.56
C LYS A 21 -8.16 15.19 -2.89
N ASP A 22 -8.12 15.25 -1.57
CA ASP A 22 -8.52 16.45 -0.84
C ASP A 22 -7.34 17.36 -0.49
N GLY A 23 -6.20 17.16 -1.14
CA GLY A 23 -5.09 18.12 -1.02
C GLY A 23 -4.06 17.81 0.05
N GLY A 24 -4.12 16.63 0.62
CA GLY A 24 -3.08 16.20 1.57
C GLY A 24 -1.91 15.58 0.86
N HIS A 25 -0.83 15.35 1.60
CA HIS A 25 0.30 14.60 1.06
C HIS A 25 0.97 13.79 2.17
N VAL A 26 1.59 12.69 1.77
CA VAL A 26 2.24 11.78 2.72
C VAL A 26 3.46 12.46 3.30
N THR A 27 3.50 12.61 4.61
CA THR A 27 4.59 13.33 5.28
C THR A 27 5.42 12.46 6.19
N ARG A 28 4.86 11.40 6.74
CA ARG A 28 5.62 10.53 7.63
C ARG A 28 5.40 9.08 7.25
N VAL A 29 6.48 8.39 6.99
CA VAL A 29 6.45 6.99 6.63
C VAL A 29 7.24 6.18 7.64
N SER A 30 6.84 4.93 7.81
CA SER A 30 7.43 4.07 8.83
C SER A 30 8.27 2.96 8.26
N THR A 31 8.45 2.92 6.94
CA THR A 31 9.28 1.87 6.33
C THR A 31 10.66 2.40 6.03
N LYS A 32 11.60 1.47 5.82
CA LYS A 32 12.89 1.80 5.26
C LYS A 32 12.97 1.35 3.81
N ALA A 33 11.88 0.87 3.26
CA ALA A 33 11.83 0.48 1.86
C ALA A 33 11.84 1.73 1.00
N GLU A 34 12.61 1.71 -0.05
CA GLU A 34 12.75 2.85 -0.94
C GLU A 34 12.68 2.44 -2.39
N TYR A 35 12.23 3.35 -3.22
CA TYR A 35 12.29 3.19 -4.66
C TYR A 35 12.77 4.51 -5.24
N GLU A 36 13.86 4.51 -5.95
CA GLU A 36 14.46 5.69 -6.56
C GLU A 36 14.70 6.80 -5.53
N GLY A 37 15.13 6.40 -4.35
CA GLY A 37 15.47 7.37 -3.30
C GLY A 37 14.28 7.86 -2.48
N MET A 38 13.07 7.38 -2.79
CA MET A 38 11.88 7.83 -2.07
C MET A 38 11.38 6.72 -1.17
N ALA A 39 11.12 7.03 0.08
CA ALA A 39 10.63 6.06 1.03
C ALA A 39 9.20 5.67 0.70
N LEU A 40 8.88 4.39 0.81
CA LEU A 40 7.54 3.88 0.54
C LEU A 40 6.68 3.97 1.79
N ALA A 41 5.39 4.19 1.60
CA ALA A 41 4.44 4.28 2.68
C ALA A 41 3.69 2.96 2.87
N ARG A 42 3.19 2.74 4.06
CA ARG A 42 2.39 1.56 4.37
C ARG A 42 1.20 1.95 5.22
N VAL A 43 0.32 1.01 5.48
CA VAL A 43 -0.85 1.25 6.33
C VAL A 43 -0.38 1.79 7.69
N GLY A 44 -1.02 2.84 8.15
CA GLY A 44 -0.67 3.51 9.39
C GLY A 44 0.17 4.77 9.21
N ASP A 45 0.74 4.96 8.04
CA ASP A 45 1.57 6.16 7.79
C ASP A 45 0.68 7.39 7.62
N ILE A 46 1.28 8.56 7.69
CA ILE A 46 0.55 9.81 7.94
C ILE A 46 0.53 10.72 6.72
N VAL A 47 -0.65 11.26 6.46
CA VAL A 47 -0.88 12.31 5.48
C VAL A 47 -1.19 13.59 6.24
N THR A 48 -0.63 14.70 5.80
CA THR A 48 -0.85 16.01 6.41
C THR A 48 -1.49 16.95 5.39
N TYR A 49 -2.40 17.78 5.87
CA TYR A 49 -3.13 18.73 5.03
C TYR A 49 -2.65 20.15 5.31
N ASP A 50 -3.04 21.08 4.43
CA ASP A 50 -2.59 22.47 4.54
C ASP A 50 -3.00 23.13 5.84
N ASP A 51 -4.10 22.70 6.42
CA ASP A 51 -4.56 23.25 7.69
C ASP A 51 -3.89 22.60 8.90
N GLY A 52 -2.93 21.71 8.66
CA GLY A 52 -2.21 21.04 9.73
C GLY A 52 -2.88 19.78 10.24
N SER A 53 -4.07 19.45 9.75
CA SER A 53 -4.72 18.22 10.18
C SER A 53 -4.03 17.02 9.55
N GLU A 54 -4.25 15.85 10.14
CA GLU A 54 -3.59 14.62 9.71
C GLU A 54 -4.59 13.49 9.59
N ALA A 55 -4.25 12.52 8.75
CA ALA A 55 -5.01 11.29 8.63
C ALA A 55 -4.02 10.16 8.44
N SER A 56 -4.46 8.94 8.72
CA SER A 56 -3.61 7.77 8.54
C SER A 56 -4.12 6.94 7.37
N ILE A 57 -3.20 6.24 6.72
CA ILE A 57 -3.54 5.32 5.63
C ILE A 57 -4.14 4.07 6.26
N ILE A 58 -5.31 3.63 5.79
CA ILE A 58 -6.02 2.53 6.43
C ILE A 58 -6.08 1.26 5.60
N ASP A 59 -5.72 1.29 4.34
CA ASP A 59 -5.72 0.08 3.53
C ASP A 59 -4.62 0.17 2.46
N GLY A 60 -4.37 -0.92 1.79
CA GLY A 60 -3.32 -0.97 0.78
C GLY A 60 -3.29 -2.30 0.06
N ALA A 61 -2.11 -2.81 -0.17
CA ALA A 61 -1.87 -3.95 -1.04
C ALA A 61 -2.27 -5.30 -0.43
N GLY A 62 -2.63 -5.33 0.85
CA GLY A 62 -2.99 -6.58 1.50
C GLY A 62 -1.85 -7.58 1.45
N PHE A 63 -2.17 -8.79 1.05
CA PHE A 63 -1.20 -9.87 1.01
C PHE A 63 -0.18 -9.71 -0.12
N ALA A 64 -0.48 -8.91 -1.14
CA ALA A 64 0.37 -8.81 -2.31
C ALA A 64 1.70 -8.14 -2.02
N ALA A 65 1.75 -7.19 -1.12
CA ALA A 65 2.99 -6.50 -0.79
C ALA A 65 2.91 -5.92 0.61
N ALA A 66 3.94 -6.11 1.37
CA ALA A 66 3.98 -5.66 2.76
C ALA A 66 5.40 -5.30 3.14
N TRP A 67 5.51 -4.44 4.11
CA TRP A 67 6.80 -4.18 4.75
C TRP A 67 6.62 -4.58 6.21
N GLU A 68 7.34 -5.64 6.57
CA GLU A 68 7.21 -6.25 7.88
C GLU A 68 5.76 -6.70 8.09
N ASP A 69 5.04 -6.14 9.00
CA ASP A 69 3.73 -6.66 9.34
C ASP A 69 2.56 -5.83 8.80
N LYS A 70 2.83 -4.88 7.90
CA LYS A 70 1.74 -4.03 7.39
C LYS A 70 1.79 -3.94 5.88
N PRO A 71 0.62 -3.93 5.23
CA PRO A 71 0.57 -3.79 3.78
C PRO A 71 1.15 -2.46 3.32
N LEU A 72 1.81 -2.48 2.18
CA LEU A 72 2.27 -1.24 1.55
C LEU A 72 1.06 -0.49 0.98
N ALA A 73 1.13 0.82 1.01
CA ALA A 73 0.07 1.67 0.48
C ALA A 73 0.15 1.76 -1.03
N LEU A 74 -1.00 1.89 -1.66
CA LEU A 74 -1.12 1.99 -3.11
C LEU A 74 -1.89 3.25 -3.48
N VAL A 75 -1.70 3.71 -4.70
CA VAL A 75 -2.61 4.70 -5.25
C VAL A 75 -4.01 4.07 -5.23
N GLY A 76 -4.95 4.74 -4.61
CA GLY A 76 -6.27 4.19 -4.32
C GLY A 76 -6.47 3.87 -2.85
N SER A 77 -5.39 3.83 -2.05
CA SER A 77 -5.51 3.60 -0.62
C SER A 77 -6.33 4.70 0.03
N ARG A 78 -7.16 4.32 0.99
CA ARG A 78 -8.04 5.25 1.69
C ARG A 78 -7.43 5.67 3.01
N LEU A 79 -7.90 6.79 3.50
CA LEU A 79 -7.40 7.38 4.72
C LEU A 79 -8.48 7.37 5.79
N SER A 80 -8.06 7.54 7.02
CA SER A 80 -8.96 7.49 8.18
C SER A 80 -10.04 8.57 8.16
N ASN A 81 -9.86 9.63 7.39
CA ASN A 81 -10.85 10.69 7.26
C ASN A 81 -11.71 10.56 6.00
N GLY A 82 -11.61 9.46 5.28
CA GLY A 82 -12.40 9.24 4.06
C GLY A 82 -11.76 9.70 2.78
N ASP A 83 -10.61 10.34 2.86
CA ASP A 83 -9.87 10.77 1.67
C ASP A 83 -9.19 9.57 1.00
N THR A 84 -8.65 9.77 -0.19
CA THR A 84 -8.03 8.71 -0.98
C THR A 84 -6.73 9.23 -1.59
N ILE A 85 -5.71 8.39 -1.64
CA ILE A 85 -4.45 8.74 -2.30
C ILE A 85 -4.64 8.59 -3.80
N THR A 86 -4.36 9.65 -4.55
CA THR A 86 -4.63 9.68 -5.98
C THR A 86 -3.39 9.75 -6.85
N GLU A 87 -2.25 10.17 -6.27
CA GLU A 87 -1.02 10.34 -7.05
C GLU A 87 0.18 9.91 -6.25
N THR A 88 1.17 9.36 -6.93
CA THR A 88 2.45 9.03 -6.31
C THR A 88 3.56 9.67 -7.14
N LEU A 89 4.75 9.76 -6.58
CA LEU A 89 5.86 10.47 -7.22
C LEU A 89 6.72 9.56 -8.07
N GLN A 90 6.29 8.34 -8.32
CA GLN A 90 7.01 7.40 -9.17
C GLN A 90 6.00 6.67 -10.05
N ASP A 91 6.43 6.08 -11.13
CA ASP A 91 5.51 5.42 -12.04
C ASP A 91 6.00 4.04 -12.48
N GLY A 92 6.97 3.49 -11.80
CA GLY A 92 7.56 2.23 -12.24
C GLY A 92 7.41 1.07 -11.29
N PHE A 93 6.83 1.27 -10.11
CA PHE A 93 6.83 0.24 -9.08
C PHE A 93 5.45 0.08 -8.46
N GLY A 94 4.90 -1.09 -8.56
CA GLY A 94 3.57 -1.35 -8.03
C GLY A 94 3.22 -2.82 -8.16
N ILE A 95 1.93 -3.11 -8.02
CA ILE A 95 1.43 -4.45 -8.24
C ILE A 95 0.45 -4.43 -9.40
N SER A 96 0.34 -5.54 -10.10
CA SER A 96 -0.64 -5.68 -11.18
C SER A 96 -1.60 -6.78 -10.80
N VAL A 97 -2.88 -6.50 -10.93
CA VAL A 97 -3.93 -7.43 -10.56
C VAL A 97 -4.72 -7.75 -11.81
N ARG A 98 -4.82 -9.04 -12.13
CA ARG A 98 -5.57 -9.47 -13.31
C ARG A 98 -7.05 -9.50 -12.99
N GLU A 99 -7.83 -9.34 -14.04
CA GLU A 99 -9.27 -9.44 -13.91
C GLU A 99 -9.63 -10.79 -13.29
N GLY A 100 -10.44 -10.79 -12.26
CA GLY A 100 -10.84 -12.00 -11.56
C GLY A 100 -9.87 -12.52 -10.53
N GLU A 101 -8.68 -11.94 -10.45
CA GLU A 101 -7.72 -12.33 -9.45
C GLU A 101 -8.12 -11.77 -8.10
N LEU A 102 -8.05 -12.60 -7.06
CA LEU A 102 -8.38 -12.15 -5.71
C LEU A 102 -7.12 -12.06 -4.89
N ILE A 103 -6.84 -10.88 -4.36
CA ILE A 103 -5.72 -10.69 -3.47
C ILE A 103 -6.28 -10.46 -2.08
N PRO A 104 -5.99 -11.34 -1.12
CA PRO A 104 -6.51 -11.16 0.22
C PRO A 104 -6.11 -9.81 0.79
N GLY A 105 -7.08 -9.08 1.30
CA GLY A 105 -6.81 -7.81 1.97
C GLY A 105 -6.57 -6.61 1.08
N LEU A 106 -6.70 -6.76 -0.24
CA LEU A 106 -6.50 -5.61 -1.14
C LEU A 106 -7.52 -4.54 -0.82
N PHE A 107 -7.05 -3.36 -0.47
CA PHE A 107 -7.87 -2.21 -0.09
C PHE A 107 -8.89 -2.53 1.02
N ASP A 108 -8.51 -3.42 1.94
CA ASP A 108 -9.38 -3.82 3.04
C ASP A 108 -8.79 -3.31 4.36
N PRO A 109 -9.40 -2.31 4.99
CA PRO A 109 -8.83 -1.74 6.22
C PRO A 109 -8.87 -2.69 7.40
N ALA A 110 -9.67 -3.74 7.33
CA ALA A 110 -9.72 -4.73 8.42
C ALA A 110 -8.67 -5.83 8.26
N TYR A 111 -7.93 -5.83 7.15
CA TYR A 111 -6.99 -6.91 6.90
C TYR A 111 -5.76 -6.81 7.78
N THR A 112 -5.37 -7.94 8.35
CA THR A 112 -4.08 -8.04 9.02
C THR A 112 -3.34 -9.21 8.41
N LEU A 113 -2.04 -9.06 8.25
CA LEU A 113 -1.23 -10.12 7.69
C LEU A 113 -1.20 -11.31 8.65
N PRO A 114 -1.10 -12.52 8.12
CA PRO A 114 -0.99 -13.70 8.98
C PRO A 114 0.25 -13.60 9.84
N PRO A 115 0.23 -14.12 11.05
CA PRO A 115 1.43 -14.11 11.88
C PRO A 115 2.54 -14.92 11.22
N ILE A 116 3.77 -14.50 11.43
CA ILE A 116 4.90 -15.25 10.98
C ILE A 116 5.10 -16.41 11.93
N VAL A 117 5.10 -17.64 11.38
CA VAL A 117 5.29 -18.80 12.21
C VAL A 117 6.69 -19.24 12.01
N GLU A 118 7.49 -18.79 12.86
CA GLU A 118 8.77 -19.13 12.72
C GLU A 118 9.20 -20.22 13.38
N THR A 119 8.81 -20.52 13.76
CA THR A 119 9.24 -21.45 14.33
C THR A 119 9.27 -22.61 13.85
N ASP A 120 9.04 -22.57 13.36
CA ASP A 120 8.95 -23.31 13.08
C ASP A 120 9.83 -23.72 12.60
N GLU A 121 10.07 -23.25 12.49
CA GLU A 121 10.80 -23.41 12.29
C GLU A 121 11.36 -24.02 12.70
N GLY A 122 11.22 -23.95 12.73
CA GLY A 122 11.66 -24.41 12.91
C GLY A 122 11.85 -25.06 13.28
N THR A 123 11.65 -24.99 13.59
CA THR A 123 11.74 -25.48 14.01
C THR A 123 11.79 -26.40 13.96
N ALA A 124 11.62 -26.41 13.71
CA ALA A 124 11.61 -27.04 13.64
C ALA A 124 12.03 -27.80 13.45
N ASN A 125 12.20 -27.89 13.46
CA ASN A 125 12.51 -28.39 13.37
C ASN A 125 12.85 -28.92 13.20
N ALA A 126 12.73 -28.65 13.18
CA ALA A 126 12.97 -28.89 13.12
C ALA A 126 13.16 -29.56 13.07
#